data_f428a4f11e38fc25ab094c96fe7808ab
#
_entry.id   f428a4f11e38fc25ab094c96fe7808ab
#
_cell.length_a   1.000
_cell.length_b   1.000
_cell.length_c   1.000
_cell.angle_alpha   90.00
_cell.angle_beta   90.00
_cell.angle_gamma   90.00
#
_symmetry.space_group_name_H-M   'P 1'
#
loop_
_entity.id
_entity.type
_entity.pdbx_description
1 polymer ?
#
loop_
_entity_poly.entity_id
_entity_poly.type
_entity_poly.pdbx_seq_one_letter_code
_entity_poly.pdbx_strand_id
1 'polypeptide(L)'
;TFGTERHLLLPLDLDQALYYNNTSTWGIAGYGQITVKNLLPGMFVTAGIRYDYEKASLSYRDSLLFHDADRFTGYHDWDEKHSYAAWLPKFSVLQKWNEQLSTYLNISKGYKAGGYNIISNEMTTQVVELEYDKESLWNYELGAKYFSVNGRFNVNGALFYIDWKDQQIFVMEMMGPIIKNAGDARSIGAEIDLSWECLPRLVYFLSSGYSDSEYYHHLTKEYEGNKIVMAPEFTMNTGISYTQAIKSSLFKSFTATTSVTGFGTQYFDEANTMKQDPYFLWNMDLGISGKHIDFHVWGKNILDKNFFCYMFNSPVGNNLPEYMKSGQSGAPSRFGASITIKL
;
A
#
# COMPACT_ATOMS: atom_id res chain seq x y z
N THR A 1 19.73 0.92 -15.75
CA THR A 1 20.94 0.30 -15.16
C THR A 1 21.38 1.14 -13.99
N PHE A 2 21.17 0.67 -12.78
CA PHE A 2 21.70 1.30 -11.56
C PHE A 2 22.78 0.38 -11.02
N GLY A 3 24.05 0.73 -11.21
CA GLY A 3 25.17 0.12 -10.52
C GLY A 3 25.38 0.83 -9.19
N THR A 4 25.40 0.11 -8.09
CA THR A 4 25.76 0.65 -6.77
C THR A 4 27.05 0.04 -6.31
N GLU A 5 28.10 0.85 -6.19
CA GLU A 5 29.30 0.49 -5.44
C GLU A 5 29.08 0.83 -3.98
N ARG A 6 29.24 -0.15 -3.09
CA ARG A 6 29.22 0.08 -1.64
C ARG A 6 30.57 -0.33 -1.05
N HIS A 7 31.17 0.58 -0.33
CA HIS A 7 32.34 0.28 0.51
C HIS A 7 31.82 0.02 1.94
N LEU A 8 31.94 -1.20 2.42
CA LEU A 8 31.63 -1.56 3.80
C LEU A 8 32.92 -1.76 4.58
N LEU A 9 33.07 -1.01 5.67
CA LEU A 9 34.17 -1.23 6.63
C LEU A 9 33.72 -2.29 7.64
N LEU A 10 34.20 -3.53 7.50
CA LEU A 10 34.01 -4.59 8.47
C LEU A 10 35.27 -4.74 9.38
N PRO A 11 35.10 -5.09 10.66
CA PRO A 11 36.21 -5.17 11.62
C PRO A 11 37.05 -6.44 11.53
N LEU A 12 37.11 -7.14 10.42
CA LEU A 12 37.87 -8.36 10.21
C LEU A 12 38.66 -8.20 8.91
N ASP A 13 39.98 -8.11 8.96
CA ASP A 13 40.99 -8.24 7.89
C ASP A 13 40.55 -8.13 6.42
N LEU A 14 39.37 -7.55 6.17
CA LEU A 14 38.75 -7.34 4.87
C LEU A 14 39.09 -5.93 4.38
N ASP A 15 39.93 -5.82 3.35
CA ASP A 15 40.33 -4.53 2.79
C ASP A 15 39.23 -3.90 1.91
N GLN A 16 38.54 -4.71 1.12
CA GLN A 16 37.55 -4.23 0.17
C GLN A 16 36.56 -5.32 -0.21
N ALA A 17 35.28 -4.95 -0.25
CA ALA A 17 34.23 -5.73 -0.84
C ALA A 17 33.60 -4.91 -1.99
N LEU A 18 33.61 -5.46 -3.20
CA LEU A 18 32.99 -4.86 -4.38
C LEU A 18 31.79 -5.70 -4.78
N TYR A 19 30.63 -5.05 -4.90
CA TYR A 19 29.38 -5.67 -5.33
C TYR A 19 28.89 -4.98 -6.60
N TYR A 20 28.61 -5.77 -7.60
CA TYR A 20 27.90 -5.31 -8.79
C TYR A 20 26.64 -6.14 -8.94
N ASN A 21 25.51 -5.49 -8.99
CA ASN A 21 24.26 -6.13 -9.32
C ASN A 21 23.52 -5.33 -10.39
N ASN A 22 22.96 -6.02 -11.35
CA ASN A 22 22.16 -5.46 -12.41
C ASN A 22 20.88 -6.29 -12.55
N THR A 23 19.75 -5.70 -12.19
CA THR A 23 18.45 -6.31 -12.41
C THR A 23 17.78 -5.62 -13.58
N SER A 24 17.17 -6.39 -14.44
CA SER A 24 16.33 -5.85 -15.51
C SER A 24 15.04 -6.65 -15.62
N THR A 25 13.94 -5.95 -15.86
CA THR A 25 12.64 -6.55 -16.13
C THR A 25 12.08 -5.94 -17.39
N TRP A 26 11.53 -6.78 -18.25
CA TRP A 26 10.73 -6.35 -19.39
C TRP A 26 9.45 -7.19 -19.44
N GLY A 27 8.39 -6.61 -19.95
CA GLY A 27 7.12 -7.30 -20.05
C GLY A 27 6.31 -6.87 -21.26
N ILE A 28 5.38 -7.72 -21.63
CA ILE A 28 4.37 -7.46 -22.66
C ILE A 28 3.01 -7.94 -22.16
N ALA A 29 1.97 -7.16 -22.45
CA ALA A 29 0.61 -7.51 -22.07
C ALA A 29 -0.35 -7.29 -23.25
N GLY A 30 -1.31 -8.22 -23.38
CA GLY A 30 -2.44 -8.08 -24.28
C GLY A 30 -3.74 -8.17 -23.51
N TYR A 31 -4.72 -7.32 -23.80
CA TYR A 31 -6.02 -7.37 -23.14
C TYR A 31 -7.18 -7.13 -24.10
N GLY A 32 -8.35 -7.67 -23.74
CA GLY A 32 -9.61 -7.44 -24.42
C GLY A 32 -10.77 -7.40 -23.44
N GLN A 33 -11.77 -6.60 -23.73
CA GLN A 33 -12.97 -6.48 -22.91
C GLN A 33 -14.20 -6.27 -23.79
N ILE A 34 -15.32 -6.90 -23.43
CA ILE A 34 -16.62 -6.76 -24.04
C ILE A 34 -17.62 -6.32 -22.99
N THR A 35 -18.43 -5.34 -23.29
CA THR A 35 -19.56 -4.91 -22.45
C THR A 35 -20.85 -5.02 -23.24
N VAL A 36 -21.75 -5.88 -22.77
CA VAL A 36 -23.13 -5.96 -23.25
C VAL A 36 -23.98 -5.02 -22.44
N LYS A 37 -24.63 -4.06 -23.13
CA LYS A 37 -25.47 -3.06 -22.49
C LYS A 37 -26.93 -3.46 -22.62
N ASN A 38 -27.71 -3.22 -21.56
CA ASN A 38 -29.15 -3.49 -21.53
C ASN A 38 -29.53 -4.95 -21.85
N LEU A 39 -28.73 -5.90 -21.35
CA LEU A 39 -29.10 -7.32 -21.43
C LEU A 39 -30.47 -7.58 -20.78
N LEU A 40 -30.72 -6.91 -19.65
CA LEU A 40 -32.05 -6.59 -19.10
C LEU A 40 -32.11 -5.07 -18.93
N PRO A 41 -33.31 -4.45 -18.79
CA PRO A 41 -33.42 -3.01 -18.58
C PRO A 41 -32.47 -2.52 -17.46
N GLY A 42 -31.55 -1.61 -17.81
CA GLY A 42 -30.57 -1.04 -16.90
C GLY A 42 -29.39 -1.95 -16.53
N MET A 43 -29.29 -3.18 -17.11
CA MET A 43 -28.19 -4.13 -16.80
C MET A 43 -27.06 -4.00 -17.82
N PHE A 44 -25.83 -3.95 -17.29
CA PHE A 44 -24.59 -3.95 -18.05
C PHE A 44 -23.74 -5.12 -17.58
N VAL A 45 -23.35 -5.98 -18.49
CA VAL A 45 -22.48 -7.14 -18.20
C VAL A 45 -21.18 -6.95 -18.94
N THR A 46 -20.08 -7.00 -18.21
CA THR A 46 -18.73 -6.84 -18.75
C THR A 46 -17.91 -8.11 -18.47
N ALA A 47 -17.29 -8.65 -19.52
CA ALA A 47 -16.27 -9.67 -19.39
C ALA A 47 -14.98 -9.19 -20.04
N GLY A 48 -13.86 -9.40 -19.39
CA GLY A 48 -12.55 -9.02 -19.87
C GLY A 48 -11.52 -10.06 -19.49
N ILE A 49 -10.44 -10.09 -20.26
CA ILE A 49 -9.28 -10.93 -19.99
C ILE A 49 -8.02 -10.15 -20.37
N ARG A 50 -6.99 -10.29 -19.55
CA ARG A 50 -5.65 -9.78 -19.81
C ARG A 50 -4.66 -10.93 -19.63
N TYR A 51 -3.69 -11.01 -20.51
CA TYR A 51 -2.54 -11.87 -20.40
C TYR A 51 -1.30 -10.99 -20.23
N ASP A 52 -0.56 -11.23 -19.16
CA ASP A 52 0.74 -10.61 -18.90
C ASP A 52 1.84 -11.64 -19.00
N TYR A 53 2.95 -11.23 -19.60
CA TYR A 53 4.20 -11.96 -19.60
C TYR A 53 5.32 -11.00 -19.22
N GLU A 54 6.08 -11.38 -18.19
CA GLU A 54 7.21 -10.62 -17.69
C GLU A 54 8.44 -11.53 -17.59
N LYS A 55 9.61 -10.96 -17.87
CA LYS A 55 10.88 -11.63 -17.70
C LYS A 55 11.80 -10.77 -16.85
N ALA A 56 12.18 -11.29 -15.69
CA ALA A 56 13.18 -10.73 -14.83
C ALA A 56 14.54 -11.38 -15.06
N SER A 57 15.60 -10.62 -14.95
CA SER A 57 16.98 -11.11 -14.98
C SER A 57 17.80 -10.43 -13.90
N LEU A 58 18.69 -11.19 -13.30
CA LEU A 58 19.68 -10.74 -12.33
C LEU A 58 21.07 -11.09 -12.88
N SER A 59 21.98 -10.12 -12.91
CA SER A 59 23.41 -10.34 -13.06
C SER A 59 24.07 -9.83 -11.79
N TYR A 60 24.69 -10.73 -11.04
CA TYR A 60 25.31 -10.43 -9.76
C TYR A 60 26.78 -10.83 -9.79
N ARG A 61 27.66 -9.93 -9.34
CA ARG A 61 29.07 -10.17 -9.19
C ARG A 61 29.53 -9.61 -7.86
N ASP A 62 30.31 -10.39 -7.13
CA ASP A 62 31.02 -9.91 -5.95
C ASP A 62 32.52 -10.24 -6.02
N SER A 63 33.31 -9.45 -5.34
CA SER A 63 34.72 -9.74 -5.10
C SER A 63 35.09 -9.27 -3.69
N LEU A 64 35.77 -10.15 -2.94
CA LEU A 64 36.24 -9.87 -1.59
C LEU A 64 37.77 -9.84 -1.60
N LEU A 65 38.36 -8.75 -1.12
CA LEU A 65 39.80 -8.58 -0.97
C LEU A 65 40.12 -8.52 0.52
N PHE A 66 40.98 -9.44 0.97
CA PHE A 66 41.47 -9.49 2.36
C PHE A 66 42.88 -8.91 2.49
N HIS A 67 43.20 -8.34 3.66
CA HIS A 67 44.46 -7.64 3.93
C HIS A 67 45.70 -8.53 3.79
N ASP A 68 45.61 -9.85 4.02
CA ASP A 68 46.67 -10.80 3.75
C ASP A 68 46.65 -11.18 2.26
N ALA A 69 47.62 -10.64 1.52
CA ALA A 69 47.73 -10.69 0.07
C ALA A 69 47.73 -12.09 -0.58
N ASP A 70 47.75 -13.14 0.20
CA ASP A 70 47.70 -14.54 -0.25
C ASP A 70 46.30 -15.17 -0.17
N ARG A 71 45.29 -14.42 0.28
CA ARG A 71 43.89 -14.90 0.38
C ARG A 71 42.95 -14.10 -0.47
N PHE A 72 43.04 -14.24 -1.78
CA PHE A 72 41.94 -13.95 -2.65
C PHE A 72 40.89 -15.05 -2.51
N THR A 73 39.82 -14.80 -1.78
CA THR A 73 38.66 -15.72 -1.75
C THR A 73 37.74 -15.28 -2.85
N GLY A 74 37.62 -16.08 -3.85
CA GLY A 74 36.79 -16.10 -5.00
C GLY A 74 35.76 -14.97 -5.24
N TYR A 75 35.54 -14.66 -6.48
CA TYR A 75 34.35 -13.90 -6.87
C TYR A 75 33.22 -14.86 -7.22
N HIS A 76 31.99 -14.43 -6.93
CA HIS A 76 30.79 -15.11 -7.40
C HIS A 76 30.24 -14.35 -8.58
N ASP A 77 29.86 -15.07 -9.62
CA ASP A 77 29.26 -14.53 -10.83
C ASP A 77 28.00 -15.35 -11.14
N TRP A 78 26.83 -14.72 -11.01
CA TRP A 78 25.54 -15.36 -11.27
C TRP A 78 24.76 -14.56 -12.28
N ASP A 79 24.27 -15.25 -13.29
CA ASP A 79 23.33 -14.75 -14.26
C ASP A 79 22.05 -15.61 -14.20
N GLU A 80 20.99 -15.07 -13.63
CA GLU A 80 19.71 -15.75 -13.49
C GLU A 80 18.63 -15.05 -14.31
N LYS A 81 17.70 -15.84 -14.83
CA LYS A 81 16.57 -15.35 -15.62
C LYS A 81 15.33 -16.18 -15.30
N HIS A 82 14.27 -15.49 -14.92
CA HIS A 82 12.96 -16.13 -14.69
C HIS A 82 11.87 -15.41 -15.49
N SER A 83 10.83 -16.16 -15.86
CA SER A 83 9.69 -15.63 -16.61
C SER A 83 8.40 -15.90 -15.88
N TYR A 84 7.60 -14.86 -15.72
CA TYR A 84 6.31 -14.90 -15.07
C TYR A 84 5.20 -14.68 -16.09
N ALA A 85 4.15 -15.49 -16.01
CA ALA A 85 2.98 -15.31 -16.86
C ALA A 85 1.70 -15.39 -16.02
N ALA A 86 0.72 -14.57 -16.36
CA ALA A 86 -0.55 -14.56 -15.68
C ALA A 86 -1.73 -14.28 -16.62
N TRP A 87 -2.82 -15.04 -16.42
CA TRP A 87 -4.13 -14.76 -17.00
C TRP A 87 -4.98 -14.05 -15.94
N LEU A 88 -5.51 -12.88 -16.29
CA LEU A 88 -6.22 -11.98 -15.40
C LEU A 88 -7.64 -11.74 -15.92
N PRO A 89 -8.56 -12.68 -15.66
CA PRO A 89 -9.95 -12.53 -16.01
C PRO A 89 -10.63 -11.49 -15.13
N LYS A 90 -11.62 -10.80 -15.70
CA LYS A 90 -12.52 -9.87 -15.02
C LYS A 90 -13.95 -10.13 -15.48
N PHE A 91 -14.87 -10.16 -14.53
CA PHE A 91 -16.30 -10.21 -14.78
C PHE A 91 -17.00 -9.16 -13.91
N SER A 92 -17.94 -8.42 -14.50
CA SER A 92 -18.69 -7.39 -13.77
C SER A 92 -20.11 -7.31 -14.25
N VAL A 93 -21.05 -7.19 -13.32
CA VAL A 93 -22.46 -6.91 -13.58
C VAL A 93 -22.81 -5.60 -12.88
N LEU A 94 -23.30 -4.64 -13.60
CA LEU A 94 -23.86 -3.39 -13.07
C LEU A 94 -25.35 -3.38 -13.39
N GLN A 95 -26.21 -3.23 -12.38
CA GLN A 95 -27.64 -3.02 -12.51
C GLN A 95 -27.99 -1.59 -12.09
N LYS A 96 -28.50 -0.80 -13.01
CA LYS A 96 -29.16 0.48 -12.73
C LYS A 96 -30.63 0.23 -12.50
N TRP A 97 -31.11 0.40 -11.28
CA TRP A 97 -32.51 0.20 -10.91
C TRP A 97 -33.35 1.43 -11.32
N ASN A 98 -32.76 2.60 -11.16
CA ASN A 98 -33.29 3.89 -11.56
C ASN A 98 -32.12 4.89 -11.69
N GLU A 99 -32.42 6.18 -11.82
CA GLU A 99 -31.38 7.23 -11.91
C GLU A 99 -30.61 7.43 -10.60
N GLN A 100 -31.19 7.02 -9.48
CA GLN A 100 -30.64 7.22 -8.14
C GLN A 100 -29.87 6.01 -7.63
N LEU A 101 -30.31 4.79 -7.92
CA LEU A 101 -29.80 3.55 -7.35
C LEU A 101 -29.18 2.65 -8.40
N SER A 102 -27.94 2.23 -8.15
CA SER A 102 -27.29 1.15 -8.88
C SER A 102 -26.62 0.19 -7.92
N THR A 103 -26.55 -1.09 -8.31
CA THR A 103 -25.80 -2.13 -7.62
C THR A 103 -24.85 -2.79 -8.61
N TYR A 104 -23.74 -3.33 -8.09
CA TYR A 104 -22.79 -4.02 -8.94
C TYR A 104 -22.16 -5.24 -8.22
N LEU A 105 -21.79 -6.23 -9.03
CA LEU A 105 -20.92 -7.33 -8.67
C LEU A 105 -19.67 -7.24 -9.54
N ASN A 106 -18.49 -7.38 -8.93
CA ASN A 106 -17.22 -7.41 -9.62
C ASN A 106 -16.40 -8.61 -9.14
N ILE A 107 -15.88 -9.40 -10.08
CA ILE A 107 -14.99 -10.51 -9.82
C ILE A 107 -13.77 -10.31 -10.71
N SER A 108 -12.58 -10.27 -10.11
CA SER A 108 -11.36 -10.02 -10.88
C SER A 108 -10.17 -10.73 -10.27
N LYS A 109 -9.24 -11.13 -11.13
CA LYS A 109 -7.94 -11.66 -10.74
C LYS A 109 -6.88 -10.60 -10.96
N GLY A 110 -6.01 -10.41 -9.96
CA GLY A 110 -4.79 -9.62 -10.02
C GLY A 110 -3.55 -10.48 -9.79
N TYR A 111 -2.38 -9.97 -10.15
CA TYR A 111 -1.11 -10.59 -9.80
C TYR A 111 -0.02 -9.53 -9.66
N LYS A 112 1.07 -9.90 -9.00
CA LYS A 112 2.32 -9.16 -8.96
C LYS A 112 3.42 -10.13 -9.33
N ALA A 113 4.28 -9.75 -10.28
CA ALA A 113 5.39 -10.60 -10.73
C ALA A 113 6.36 -10.92 -9.59
N GLY A 114 7.04 -12.03 -9.70
CA GLY A 114 8.18 -12.35 -8.87
C GLY A 114 9.43 -11.58 -9.28
N GLY A 115 10.54 -11.87 -8.63
CA GLY A 115 11.79 -11.20 -8.90
C GLY A 115 12.94 -11.77 -8.10
N TYR A 116 13.97 -10.95 -7.92
CA TYR A 116 15.18 -11.34 -7.24
C TYR A 116 15.49 -10.41 -6.06
N ASN A 117 15.85 -11.00 -4.94
CA ASN A 117 16.46 -10.30 -3.83
C ASN A 117 17.94 -10.05 -4.13
N ILE A 118 18.45 -8.92 -3.70
CA ILE A 118 19.86 -8.56 -3.84
C ILE A 118 20.47 -8.52 -2.46
N ILE A 119 21.10 -9.63 -2.05
CA ILE A 119 21.78 -9.74 -0.76
C ILE A 119 23.19 -10.23 -1.00
N SER A 120 24.16 -9.48 -0.48
CA SER A 120 25.52 -9.98 -0.38
C SER A 120 25.69 -10.70 0.96
N ASN A 121 26.04 -11.97 0.92
CA ASN A 121 26.44 -12.70 2.10
C ASN A 121 27.97 -12.76 2.17
N GLU A 122 28.57 -11.81 2.89
CA GLU A 122 30.03 -11.70 3.04
C GLU A 122 30.65 -12.81 3.89
N MET A 123 29.83 -13.55 4.66
CA MET A 123 30.32 -14.49 5.65
C MET A 123 30.06 -15.97 5.32
N THR A 124 29.22 -16.27 4.39
CA THR A 124 28.88 -17.67 4.07
C THR A 124 28.86 -17.90 2.57
N THR A 125 29.41 -19.01 2.13
CA THR A 125 29.29 -19.51 0.76
C THR A 125 27.89 -20.08 0.47
N GLN A 126 26.89 -19.82 1.32
CA GLN A 126 25.53 -20.28 1.15
C GLN A 126 24.72 -19.26 0.36
N VAL A 127 24.18 -19.69 -0.74
CA VAL A 127 23.21 -18.92 -1.52
C VAL A 127 21.96 -18.72 -0.69
N VAL A 128 21.67 -17.48 -0.34
CA VAL A 128 20.35 -17.12 0.17
C VAL A 128 19.36 -17.25 -1.00
N GLU A 129 18.13 -17.67 -0.71
CA GLU A 129 17.06 -17.75 -1.71
C GLU A 129 16.88 -16.40 -2.40
N LEU A 130 17.51 -16.25 -3.57
CA LEU A 130 17.56 -14.98 -4.28
C LEU A 130 16.26 -14.68 -4.99
N GLU A 131 15.56 -15.71 -5.44
CA GLU A 131 14.31 -15.61 -6.18
C GLU A 131 13.11 -15.63 -5.25
N TYR A 132 12.11 -14.81 -5.57
CA TYR A 132 10.76 -14.91 -5.02
C TYR A 132 9.75 -15.04 -6.15
N ASP A 133 8.74 -15.87 -5.98
CA ASP A 133 7.73 -16.15 -6.99
C ASP A 133 6.65 -15.06 -7.04
N LYS A 134 5.83 -15.11 -8.07
CA LYS A 134 4.67 -14.22 -8.25
C LYS A 134 3.64 -14.46 -7.16
N GLU A 135 2.96 -13.41 -6.76
CA GLU A 135 1.72 -13.49 -5.99
C GLU A 135 0.50 -13.28 -6.88
N SER A 136 -0.65 -13.81 -6.50
CA SER A 136 -1.91 -13.57 -7.19
C SER A 136 -3.06 -13.46 -6.21
N LEU A 137 -4.10 -12.72 -6.59
CA LEU A 137 -5.30 -12.56 -5.79
C LEU A 137 -6.57 -12.64 -6.64
N TRP A 138 -7.64 -13.15 -6.02
CA TRP A 138 -8.99 -12.99 -6.50
C TRP A 138 -9.73 -11.99 -5.62
N ASN A 139 -10.37 -11.02 -6.25
CA ASN A 139 -11.25 -10.06 -5.59
C ASN A 139 -12.69 -10.32 -6.00
N TYR A 140 -13.57 -10.45 -5.01
CA TYR A 140 -15.02 -10.54 -5.14
C TYR A 140 -15.64 -9.37 -4.41
N GLU A 141 -16.38 -8.53 -5.12
CA GLU A 141 -16.92 -7.29 -4.58
C GLU A 141 -18.39 -7.13 -4.97
N LEU A 142 -19.24 -6.83 -4.00
CA LEU A 142 -20.64 -6.48 -4.16
C LEU A 142 -20.86 -5.08 -3.62
N GLY A 143 -21.36 -4.15 -4.44
CA GLY A 143 -21.57 -2.79 -4.01
C GLY A 143 -22.90 -2.18 -4.46
N ALA A 144 -23.22 -1.07 -3.81
CA ALA A 144 -24.39 -0.24 -4.12
C ALA A 144 -24.01 1.23 -4.09
N LYS A 145 -24.61 2.01 -4.98
CA LYS A 145 -24.45 3.47 -5.09
C LYS A 145 -25.82 4.11 -5.12
N TYR A 146 -26.02 5.08 -4.25
CA TYR A 146 -27.25 5.87 -4.21
C TYR A 146 -26.94 7.36 -4.24
N PHE A 147 -27.66 8.07 -5.08
CA PHE A 147 -27.62 9.53 -5.23
C PHE A 147 -29.03 10.09 -5.09
N SER A 148 -29.24 10.96 -4.14
CA SER A 148 -30.56 11.61 -3.97
C SER A 148 -30.88 12.52 -5.15
N VAL A 149 -32.17 12.64 -5.48
CA VAL A 149 -32.68 13.50 -6.61
C VAL A 149 -32.19 14.94 -6.51
N ASN A 150 -32.11 15.47 -5.29
CA ASN A 150 -31.66 16.85 -5.05
C ASN A 150 -30.14 17.01 -4.96
N GLY A 151 -29.36 15.91 -5.14
CA GLY A 151 -27.92 15.90 -5.08
C GLY A 151 -27.33 16.12 -3.68
N ARG A 152 -28.15 16.22 -2.63
CA ARG A 152 -27.70 16.54 -1.27
C ARG A 152 -27.20 15.35 -0.48
N PHE A 153 -27.55 14.13 -0.88
CA PHE A 153 -27.16 12.91 -0.20
C PHE A 153 -26.65 11.89 -1.20
N ASN A 154 -25.42 11.45 -1.01
CA ASN A 154 -24.78 10.44 -1.83
C ASN A 154 -24.16 9.42 -0.90
N VAL A 155 -24.36 8.14 -1.17
CA VAL A 155 -23.75 7.05 -0.43
C VAL A 155 -23.32 5.94 -1.38
N ASN A 156 -22.11 5.45 -1.20
CA ASN A 156 -21.58 4.25 -1.83
C ASN A 156 -21.21 3.27 -0.74
N GLY A 157 -21.50 2.00 -0.94
CA GLY A 157 -21.07 0.94 -0.03
C GLY A 157 -20.64 -0.27 -0.81
N ALA A 158 -19.65 -0.99 -0.31
CA ALA A 158 -19.17 -2.24 -0.87
C ALA A 158 -18.87 -3.26 0.23
N LEU A 159 -19.08 -4.53 -0.09
CA LEU A 159 -18.60 -5.68 0.65
C LEU A 159 -17.60 -6.39 -0.25
N PHE A 160 -16.49 -6.84 0.30
CA PHE A 160 -15.48 -7.54 -0.49
C PHE A 160 -14.93 -8.77 0.22
N TYR A 161 -14.45 -9.70 -0.58
CA TYR A 161 -13.65 -10.84 -0.17
C TYR A 161 -12.46 -10.97 -1.12
N ILE A 162 -11.26 -11.04 -0.56
CA ILE A 162 -10.01 -11.22 -1.28
C ILE A 162 -9.39 -12.54 -0.84
N ASP A 163 -9.09 -13.42 -1.82
CA ASP A 163 -8.28 -14.62 -1.64
C ASP A 163 -6.91 -14.37 -2.27
N TRP A 164 -5.87 -14.39 -1.47
CA TRP A 164 -4.51 -13.99 -1.83
C TRP A 164 -3.57 -15.17 -1.71
N LYS A 165 -2.91 -15.52 -2.81
CA LYS A 165 -1.99 -16.64 -2.91
C LYS A 165 -0.55 -16.18 -3.04
N ASP A 166 0.35 -16.91 -2.36
CA ASP A 166 1.79 -16.69 -2.43
C ASP A 166 2.17 -15.22 -2.13
N GLN A 167 1.56 -14.63 -1.11
CA GLN A 167 1.74 -13.22 -0.77
C GLN A 167 3.23 -12.89 -0.58
N GLN A 168 3.71 -11.89 -1.32
CA GLN A 168 5.05 -11.36 -1.16
C GLN A 168 5.10 -10.39 0.02
N ILE A 169 5.91 -10.70 1.00
CA ILE A 169 6.14 -9.87 2.18
C ILE A 169 7.59 -9.41 2.24
N PHE A 170 7.77 -8.31 2.95
CA PHE A 170 9.07 -7.73 3.20
C PHE A 170 9.53 -8.15 4.60
N VAL A 171 10.60 -8.94 4.66
CA VAL A 171 11.16 -9.46 5.91
C VAL A 171 12.52 -8.84 6.15
N MET A 172 12.77 -8.40 7.39
CA MET A 172 14.10 -7.95 7.80
C MET A 172 14.92 -9.14 8.25
N GLU A 173 15.86 -9.55 7.43
CA GLU A 173 16.86 -10.59 7.75
C GLU A 173 18.14 -9.94 8.32
N MET A 174 19.03 -10.76 8.88
CA MET A 174 20.29 -10.29 9.48
C MET A 174 21.16 -9.51 8.46
N MET A 175 21.05 -9.82 7.17
CA MET A 175 21.84 -9.24 6.08
C MET A 175 21.10 -8.11 5.33
N GLY A 176 19.92 -7.75 5.77
CA GLY A 176 19.10 -6.71 5.15
C GLY A 176 17.69 -7.18 4.80
N PRO A 177 16.92 -6.28 4.23
CA PRO A 177 15.53 -6.57 3.86
C PRO A 177 15.44 -7.47 2.63
N ILE A 178 14.61 -8.49 2.69
CA ILE A 178 14.30 -9.39 1.58
C ILE A 178 12.80 -9.50 1.35
N ILE A 179 12.44 -9.90 0.15
CA ILE A 179 11.07 -10.30 -0.20
C ILE A 179 11.01 -11.82 -0.17
N LYS A 180 9.99 -12.35 0.50
CA LYS A 180 9.65 -13.79 0.50
C LYS A 180 8.17 -13.96 0.18
N ASN A 181 7.81 -15.12 -0.38
CA ASN A 181 6.42 -15.53 -0.45
C ASN A 181 6.04 -16.14 0.90
N ALA A 182 5.23 -15.43 1.69
CA ALA A 182 4.91 -15.83 3.06
C ALA A 182 3.90 -16.98 3.13
N GLY A 183 3.00 -17.06 2.15
CA GLY A 183 1.90 -18.00 2.10
C GLY A 183 0.63 -17.38 1.58
N ASP A 184 -0.50 -17.96 1.99
CA ASP A 184 -1.83 -17.55 1.53
C ASP A 184 -2.54 -16.73 2.59
N ALA A 185 -3.20 -15.68 2.15
CA ALA A 185 -3.95 -14.78 3.01
C ALA A 185 -5.37 -14.55 2.48
N ARG A 186 -6.25 -14.10 3.35
CA ARG A 186 -7.60 -13.67 2.98
C ARG A 186 -7.93 -12.35 3.64
N SER A 187 -8.78 -11.59 3.00
CA SER A 187 -9.35 -10.37 3.57
C SER A 187 -10.85 -10.32 3.28
N ILE A 188 -11.64 -10.09 4.31
CA ILE A 188 -13.07 -9.83 4.19
C ILE A 188 -13.36 -8.47 4.80
N GLY A 189 -14.17 -7.66 4.11
CA GLY A 189 -14.40 -6.32 4.61
C GLY A 189 -15.59 -5.62 3.99
N ALA A 190 -15.76 -4.39 4.46
CA ALA A 190 -16.79 -3.47 4.00
C ALA A 190 -16.25 -2.05 3.91
N GLU A 191 -16.73 -1.30 2.92
CA GLU A 191 -16.41 0.10 2.71
C GLU A 191 -17.66 0.93 2.59
N ILE A 192 -17.60 2.16 3.05
CA ILE A 192 -18.67 3.15 2.91
C ILE A 192 -18.07 4.53 2.65
N ASP A 193 -18.62 5.20 1.62
CA ASP A 193 -18.40 6.61 1.35
C ASP A 193 -19.73 7.34 1.38
N LEU A 194 -19.83 8.40 2.16
CA LEU A 194 -21.04 9.19 2.34
C LEU A 194 -20.72 10.67 2.24
N SER A 195 -21.56 11.40 1.52
CA SER A 195 -21.57 12.86 1.48
C SER A 195 -23.01 13.35 1.64
N TRP A 196 -23.25 14.20 2.63
CA TRP A 196 -24.58 14.70 2.96
C TRP A 196 -24.56 16.19 3.25
N GLU A 197 -25.20 16.99 2.39
CA GLU A 197 -25.54 18.38 2.71
C GLU A 197 -26.67 18.41 3.75
N CYS A 198 -26.31 18.23 5.03
CA CYS A 198 -27.27 18.12 6.14
C CYS A 198 -27.98 19.45 6.42
N LEU A 199 -27.33 20.58 6.16
CA LEU A 199 -27.89 21.93 6.17
C LEU A 199 -27.38 22.67 4.93
N PRO A 200 -28.06 23.75 4.48
CA PRO A 200 -27.55 24.56 3.39
C PRO A 200 -26.08 24.97 3.61
N ARG A 201 -25.20 24.58 2.67
CA ARG A 201 -23.76 24.89 2.69
C ARG A 201 -22.94 24.12 3.73
N LEU A 202 -23.55 23.23 4.51
CA LEU A 202 -22.88 22.38 5.49
C LEU A 202 -22.93 20.92 5.00
N VAL A 203 -21.79 20.39 4.63
CA VAL A 203 -21.62 19.02 4.15
C VAL A 203 -20.96 18.19 5.22
N TYR A 204 -21.63 17.15 5.67
CA TYR A 204 -21.03 16.05 6.42
C TYR A 204 -20.47 15.02 5.42
N PHE A 205 -19.27 14.50 5.70
CA PHE A 205 -18.68 13.43 4.92
C PHE A 205 -18.13 12.33 5.81
N LEU A 206 -18.19 11.11 5.31
CA LEU A 206 -17.63 9.92 5.92
C LEU A 206 -17.07 9.03 4.81
N SER A 207 -15.82 8.62 4.95
CA SER A 207 -15.20 7.53 4.21
C SER A 207 -14.63 6.57 5.23
N SER A 208 -15.05 5.30 5.20
CA SER A 208 -14.60 4.31 6.18
C SER A 208 -14.51 2.94 5.52
N GLY A 209 -13.46 2.21 5.83
CA GLY A 209 -13.27 0.82 5.49
C GLY A 209 -12.98 0.00 6.74
N TYR A 210 -13.53 -1.20 6.78
CA TYR A 210 -13.20 -2.24 7.74
C TYR A 210 -12.71 -3.48 6.99
N SER A 211 -11.62 -4.08 7.44
CA SER A 211 -11.12 -5.33 6.88
C SER A 211 -10.61 -6.26 7.96
N ASP A 212 -11.06 -7.49 7.91
CA ASP A 212 -10.51 -8.61 8.66
C ASP A 212 -9.60 -9.40 7.72
N SER A 213 -8.28 -9.23 7.91
CA SER A 213 -7.25 -9.76 7.00
C SER A 213 -6.29 -10.65 7.77
N GLU A 214 -6.13 -11.91 7.35
CA GLU A 214 -5.33 -12.90 8.07
C GLU A 214 -4.64 -13.88 7.14
N TYR A 215 -3.55 -14.47 7.60
CA TYR A 215 -2.91 -15.62 6.96
C TYR A 215 -3.69 -16.90 7.28
N TYR A 216 -4.20 -17.63 6.30
CA TYR A 216 -4.83 -18.93 6.53
C TYR A 216 -3.90 -20.12 6.20
N HIS A 217 -2.79 -19.84 5.50
CA HIS A 217 -1.66 -20.74 5.31
C HIS A 217 -0.37 -19.90 5.36
N HIS A 218 0.62 -20.32 6.14
CA HIS A 218 1.86 -19.59 6.30
C HIS A 218 3.06 -20.55 6.34
N LEU A 219 4.23 -20.13 5.80
CA LEU A 219 5.47 -20.93 5.86
C LEU A 219 5.85 -21.28 7.30
N THR A 220 5.68 -20.34 8.21
CA THR A 220 5.79 -20.55 9.66
C THR A 220 4.39 -20.83 10.19
N LYS A 221 4.10 -22.11 10.46
CA LYS A 221 2.74 -22.57 10.84
C LYS A 221 2.16 -21.84 12.05
N GLU A 222 3.01 -21.37 12.95
CA GLU A 222 2.61 -20.61 14.14
C GLU A 222 1.98 -19.24 13.81
N TYR A 223 2.16 -18.74 12.59
CA TYR A 223 1.59 -17.46 12.13
C TYR A 223 0.27 -17.63 11.38
N GLU A 224 -0.20 -18.85 11.20
CA GLU A 224 -1.54 -19.09 10.66
C GLU A 224 -2.60 -18.53 11.61
N GLY A 225 -3.53 -17.72 11.10
CA GLY A 225 -4.51 -16.95 11.85
C GLY A 225 -4.05 -15.57 12.31
N ASN A 226 -2.76 -15.23 12.14
CA ASN A 226 -2.27 -13.89 12.42
C ASN A 226 -2.74 -12.89 11.37
N LYS A 227 -2.86 -11.63 11.79
CA LYS A 227 -3.25 -10.53 10.92
C LYS A 227 -2.13 -10.17 9.95
N ILE A 228 -2.53 -9.80 8.72
CA ILE A 228 -1.59 -9.34 7.69
C ILE A 228 -0.88 -8.08 8.18
N VAL A 229 0.42 -8.00 7.93
CA VAL A 229 1.24 -6.84 8.31
C VAL A 229 0.81 -5.58 7.56
N MET A 230 0.87 -4.43 8.23
CA MET A 230 0.56 -3.10 7.71
C MET A 230 -0.85 -2.94 7.14
N ALA A 231 -1.79 -3.80 7.53
CA ALA A 231 -3.20 -3.74 7.18
C ALA A 231 -4.02 -3.35 8.42
N PRO A 232 -4.39 -2.07 8.62
CA PRO A 232 -5.20 -1.68 9.76
C PRO A 232 -6.61 -2.27 9.67
N GLU A 233 -7.16 -2.74 10.80
CA GLU A 233 -8.49 -3.33 10.87
C GLU A 233 -9.59 -2.39 10.38
N PHE A 234 -9.42 -1.09 10.59
CA PHE A 234 -10.28 -0.09 9.98
C PHE A 234 -9.49 1.17 9.60
N THR A 235 -10.00 1.87 8.62
CA THR A 235 -9.61 3.24 8.28
C THR A 235 -10.86 4.10 8.25
N MET A 236 -10.74 5.34 8.70
CA MET A 236 -11.86 6.29 8.70
C MET A 236 -11.38 7.70 8.44
N ASN A 237 -12.14 8.44 7.63
CA ASN A 237 -12.03 9.88 7.53
C ASN A 237 -13.46 10.46 7.58
N THR A 238 -13.76 11.24 8.62
CA THR A 238 -15.07 11.85 8.79
C THR A 238 -14.93 13.31 9.16
N GLY A 239 -15.87 14.13 8.76
CA GLY A 239 -15.81 15.55 9.04
C GLY A 239 -16.99 16.34 8.52
N ILE A 240 -16.90 17.64 8.73
CA ILE A 240 -17.85 18.62 8.22
C ILE A 240 -17.11 19.71 7.45
N SER A 241 -17.72 20.20 6.40
CA SER A 241 -17.23 21.31 5.58
C SER A 241 -18.37 22.33 5.41
N TYR A 242 -18.09 23.56 5.82
CA TYR A 242 -19.02 24.69 5.63
C TYR A 242 -18.46 25.62 4.58
N THR A 243 -19.27 25.97 3.56
CA THR A 243 -18.86 26.89 2.51
C THR A 243 -19.83 28.06 2.42
N GLN A 244 -19.32 29.27 2.62
CA GLN A 244 -20.09 30.51 2.54
C GLN A 244 -19.63 31.34 1.35
N ALA A 245 -20.56 31.70 0.46
CA ALA A 245 -20.29 32.71 -0.58
C ALA A 245 -20.06 34.09 0.04
N ILE A 246 -19.04 34.80 -0.45
CA ILE A 246 -18.68 36.15 -0.02
C ILE A 246 -19.00 37.11 -1.16
N LYS A 247 -19.65 38.23 -0.83
CA LYS A 247 -19.87 39.34 -1.76
C LYS A 247 -18.67 40.30 -1.73
N SER A 248 -17.59 39.95 -2.44
CA SER A 248 -16.38 40.77 -2.55
C SER A 248 -15.87 40.76 -3.99
N SER A 249 -15.19 41.81 -4.39
CA SER A 249 -14.51 41.88 -5.70
C SER A 249 -13.32 40.91 -5.78
N LEU A 250 -12.63 40.67 -4.66
CA LEU A 250 -11.42 39.86 -4.60
C LEU A 250 -11.70 38.40 -4.24
N PHE A 251 -12.55 38.14 -3.25
CA PHE A 251 -12.87 36.82 -2.75
C PHE A 251 -14.31 36.43 -3.06
N LYS A 252 -14.53 35.15 -3.35
CA LYS A 252 -15.82 34.57 -3.74
C LYS A 252 -16.42 33.67 -2.68
N SER A 253 -15.59 32.97 -1.94
CA SER A 253 -16.05 32.04 -0.91
C SER A 253 -15.10 31.94 0.27
N PHE A 254 -15.67 31.62 1.42
CA PHE A 254 -14.99 31.14 2.62
C PHE A 254 -15.35 29.67 2.84
N THR A 255 -14.38 28.85 3.17
CA THR A 255 -14.59 27.43 3.50
C THR A 255 -13.94 27.12 4.84
N ALA A 256 -14.65 26.42 5.71
CA ALA A 256 -14.14 25.89 6.95
C ALA A 256 -14.39 24.38 6.99
N THR A 257 -13.34 23.60 7.10
CA THR A 257 -13.41 22.13 7.17
C THR A 257 -12.74 21.66 8.43
N THR A 258 -13.38 20.74 9.14
CA THR A 258 -12.76 19.98 10.23
C THR A 258 -13.00 18.50 10.00
N SER A 259 -11.98 17.67 10.24
CA SER A 259 -12.06 16.23 10.04
C SER A 259 -11.26 15.46 11.07
N VAL A 260 -11.68 14.21 11.27
CA VAL A 260 -10.97 13.21 12.05
C VAL A 260 -10.60 12.07 11.12
N THR A 261 -9.31 11.76 11.06
CA THR A 261 -8.79 10.56 10.39
C THR A 261 -8.47 9.53 11.45
N GLY A 262 -9.01 8.32 11.32
CA GLY A 262 -8.82 7.21 12.27
C GLY A 262 -8.21 6.00 11.60
N PHE A 263 -7.41 5.25 12.37
CA PHE A 263 -6.84 3.98 11.97
C PHE A 263 -7.05 2.97 13.10
N GLY A 264 -7.43 1.76 12.73
CA GLY A 264 -7.55 0.62 13.64
C GLY A 264 -6.20 0.06 14.05
N THR A 265 -6.24 -1.03 14.80
CA THR A 265 -5.05 -1.82 15.12
C THR A 265 -4.37 -2.26 13.83
N GLN A 266 -3.05 -2.10 13.78
CA GLN A 266 -2.23 -2.69 12.71
C GLN A 266 -0.97 -3.32 13.30
N TYR A 267 -0.52 -4.37 12.66
CA TYR A 267 0.69 -5.10 13.05
C TYR A 267 1.82 -4.80 12.07
N PHE A 268 3.06 -4.85 12.57
CA PHE A 268 4.26 -4.55 11.78
C PHE A 268 5.15 -5.76 11.56
N ASP A 269 4.82 -6.90 12.17
CA ASP A 269 5.50 -8.17 12.02
C ASP A 269 4.47 -9.31 11.87
N GLU A 270 4.86 -10.38 11.19
CA GLU A 270 4.00 -11.55 10.92
C GLU A 270 3.62 -12.30 12.21
N ALA A 271 4.48 -12.26 13.25
CA ALA A 271 4.19 -12.81 14.56
C ALA A 271 3.16 -12.01 15.36
N ASN A 272 2.73 -10.83 14.85
CA ASN A 272 1.81 -9.90 15.51
C ASN A 272 2.27 -9.45 16.91
N THR A 273 3.59 -9.38 17.15
CA THR A 273 4.19 -8.95 18.42
C THR A 273 4.43 -7.43 18.47
N MET A 274 4.52 -6.78 17.32
CA MET A 274 4.66 -5.34 17.19
C MET A 274 3.39 -4.76 16.59
N LYS A 275 2.71 -3.92 17.35
CA LYS A 275 1.45 -3.32 16.91
C LYS A 275 1.37 -1.83 17.22
N GLN A 276 0.60 -1.13 16.43
CA GLN A 276 0.06 0.19 16.71
C GLN A 276 -1.40 0.03 17.14
N ASP A 277 -1.74 0.48 18.34
CA ASP A 277 -3.12 0.53 18.81
C ASP A 277 -3.91 1.60 18.05
N PRO A 278 -5.24 1.52 17.99
CA PRO A 278 -6.07 2.48 17.28
C PRO A 278 -5.78 3.93 17.68
N TYR A 279 -5.76 4.82 16.70
CA TYR A 279 -5.54 6.23 16.92
C TYR A 279 -6.36 7.11 15.96
N PHE A 280 -6.57 8.36 16.39
CA PHE A 280 -7.34 9.35 15.66
C PHE A 280 -6.56 10.66 15.58
N LEU A 281 -6.59 11.29 14.40
CA LEU A 281 -5.92 12.55 14.10
C LEU A 281 -6.96 13.59 13.73
N TRP A 282 -7.01 14.67 14.51
CA TRP A 282 -7.89 15.79 14.22
C TRP A 282 -7.19 16.81 13.33
N ASN A 283 -7.89 17.25 12.27
CA ASN A 283 -7.39 18.19 11.28
C ASN A 283 -8.41 19.33 11.06
N MET A 284 -7.91 20.49 10.70
CA MET A 284 -8.72 21.65 10.32
C MET A 284 -8.11 22.37 9.13
N ASP A 285 -8.98 22.95 8.29
CA ASP A 285 -8.61 23.83 7.18
C ASP A 285 -9.59 25.00 7.10
N LEU A 286 -9.06 26.22 7.00
CA LEU A 286 -9.81 27.45 6.77
C LEU A 286 -9.30 28.08 5.47
N GLY A 287 -10.18 28.26 4.49
CA GLY A 287 -9.84 28.77 3.18
C GLY A 287 -10.66 29.98 2.77
N ILE A 288 -10.04 30.92 2.09
CA ILE A 288 -10.71 32.00 1.37
C ILE A 288 -10.30 31.90 -0.10
N SER A 289 -11.27 31.71 -1.00
CA SER A 289 -11.03 31.54 -2.42
C SER A 289 -11.54 32.70 -3.23
N GLY A 290 -10.73 33.18 -4.17
CA GLY A 290 -11.04 34.26 -5.09
C GLY A 290 -10.91 33.84 -6.57
N LYS A 291 -11.06 34.83 -7.47
CA LYS A 291 -10.85 34.60 -8.90
C LYS A 291 -9.37 34.32 -9.22
N HIS A 292 -8.46 35.04 -8.60
CA HIS A 292 -7.03 35.01 -8.91
C HIS A 292 -6.17 34.54 -7.76
N ILE A 293 -6.70 34.45 -6.54
CA ILE A 293 -5.94 34.09 -5.37
C ILE A 293 -6.79 33.27 -4.41
N ASP A 294 -6.20 32.20 -3.88
CA ASP A 294 -6.73 31.45 -2.74
C ASP A 294 -5.75 31.54 -1.58
N PHE A 295 -6.26 31.60 -0.38
CA PHE A 295 -5.49 31.57 0.86
C PHE A 295 -6.07 30.52 1.80
N HIS A 296 -5.23 29.64 2.33
CA HIS A 296 -5.60 28.59 3.29
C HIS A 296 -4.70 28.63 4.51
N VAL A 297 -5.30 28.40 5.67
CA VAL A 297 -4.60 28.11 6.93
C VAL A 297 -5.06 26.76 7.41
N TRP A 298 -4.13 25.88 7.73
CA TRP A 298 -4.43 24.52 8.11
C TRP A 298 -3.66 24.06 9.33
N GLY A 299 -4.25 23.11 10.08
CA GLY A 299 -3.64 22.36 11.16
C GLY A 299 -3.85 20.88 10.95
N LYS A 300 -2.81 20.06 11.09
CA LYS A 300 -2.86 18.60 11.03
C LYS A 300 -2.39 18.01 12.35
N ASN A 301 -3.04 16.90 12.76
CA ASN A 301 -2.78 16.28 14.06
C ASN A 301 -2.81 17.29 15.21
N ILE A 302 -3.87 18.12 15.28
CA ILE A 302 -3.96 19.29 16.17
C ILE A 302 -3.81 18.89 17.64
N LEU A 303 -4.25 17.68 18.02
CA LEU A 303 -4.14 17.17 19.38
C LEU A 303 -2.79 16.52 19.70
N ASP A 304 -1.83 16.62 18.78
CA ASP A 304 -0.47 16.09 18.91
C ASP A 304 -0.43 14.62 19.33
N LYS A 305 -1.31 13.79 18.72
CA LYS A 305 -1.37 12.36 18.99
C LYS A 305 -0.10 11.67 18.50
N ASN A 306 0.61 11.00 19.41
CA ASN A 306 1.74 10.16 19.07
C ASN A 306 1.27 8.81 18.53
N PHE A 307 1.90 8.34 17.45
CA PHE A 307 1.68 7.04 16.83
C PHE A 307 2.92 6.61 16.05
N PHE A 308 3.02 5.32 15.74
CA PHE A 308 4.08 4.79 14.88
C PHE A 308 3.55 4.55 13.47
N CYS A 309 4.32 5.00 12.47
CA CYS A 309 4.06 4.68 11.07
C CYS A 309 4.63 3.33 10.68
N TYR A 310 5.72 2.91 11.35
CA TYR A 310 6.43 1.67 11.10
C TYR A 310 7.18 1.24 12.35
N MET A 311 7.28 -0.08 12.58
CA MET A 311 8.10 -0.67 13.64
C MET A 311 8.83 -1.88 13.08
N PHE A 312 10.04 -2.14 13.59
CA PHE A 312 10.85 -3.30 13.22
C PHE A 312 11.76 -3.71 14.36
N ASN A 313 12.16 -4.98 14.35
CA ASN A 313 13.20 -5.49 15.23
C ASN A 313 14.57 -5.16 14.66
N SER A 314 15.38 -4.41 15.40
CA SER A 314 16.76 -4.12 15.04
C SER A 314 17.69 -5.10 15.74
N PRO A 315 18.58 -5.80 15.04
CA PRO A 315 19.61 -6.58 15.69
C PRO A 315 20.53 -5.62 16.46
N VAL A 316 20.61 -5.79 17.76
CA VAL A 316 21.52 -5.01 18.60
C VAL A 316 22.78 -5.85 18.79
N GLY A 317 23.91 -5.33 18.32
CA GLY A 317 25.29 -5.81 18.38
C GLY A 317 25.61 -7.11 19.14
N ASN A 318 26.68 -7.72 18.80
CA ASN A 318 27.13 -9.11 19.07
C ASN A 318 27.06 -9.65 20.51
N ASN A 319 26.52 -8.94 21.50
CA ASN A 319 26.53 -9.35 22.91
C ASN A 319 25.20 -9.14 23.66
N LEU A 320 24.09 -8.83 22.96
CA LEU A 320 22.78 -8.64 23.61
C LEU A 320 21.78 -9.72 23.14
N PRO A 321 21.11 -10.42 24.05
CA PRO A 321 20.21 -11.54 23.73
C PRO A 321 18.82 -11.06 23.21
N GLU A 322 18.58 -9.77 23.08
CA GLU A 322 17.27 -9.23 22.71
C GLU A 322 17.35 -8.30 21.51
N TYR A 323 16.43 -8.48 20.57
CA TYR A 323 16.16 -7.51 19.52
C TYR A 323 15.61 -6.22 20.13
N MET A 324 16.19 -5.09 19.78
CA MET A 324 15.64 -3.80 20.15
C MET A 324 14.49 -3.45 19.20
N LYS A 325 13.30 -3.18 19.73
CA LYS A 325 12.18 -2.67 18.94
C LYS A 325 12.47 -1.23 18.58
N SER A 326 12.58 -0.96 17.29
CA SER A 326 12.75 0.38 16.72
C SER A 326 11.49 0.79 15.98
N GLY A 327 11.23 2.07 15.88
CA GLY A 327 10.03 2.55 15.19
C GLY A 327 10.18 3.95 14.63
N GLN A 328 9.48 4.23 13.55
CA GLN A 328 9.33 5.55 12.97
C GLN A 328 8.05 6.19 13.50
N SER A 329 8.20 7.27 14.26
CA SER A 329 7.05 8.06 14.73
C SER A 329 6.33 8.75 13.58
N GLY A 330 5.03 8.85 13.69
CA GLY A 330 4.20 9.68 12.84
C GLY A 330 4.49 11.16 13.03
N ALA A 331 3.98 11.97 12.11
CA ALA A 331 4.18 13.41 12.17
C ALA A 331 3.46 14.05 13.38
N PRO A 332 4.14 14.89 14.17
CA PRO A 332 3.52 15.62 15.28
C PRO A 332 2.48 16.64 14.76
N SER A 333 1.92 17.43 15.66
CA SER A 333 1.06 18.55 15.28
C SER A 333 1.79 19.52 14.34
N ARG A 334 1.14 19.91 13.25
CA ARG A 334 1.69 20.82 12.24
C ARG A 334 0.66 21.84 11.84
N PHE A 335 1.10 23.07 11.69
CA PHE A 335 0.29 24.19 11.22
C PHE A 335 0.98 24.86 10.04
N GLY A 336 0.20 25.35 9.10
CA GLY A 336 0.75 26.02 7.94
C GLY A 336 -0.26 26.90 7.24
N ALA A 337 0.25 27.68 6.30
CA ALA A 337 -0.54 28.49 5.40
C ALA A 337 -0.08 28.27 3.96
N SER A 338 -0.99 28.39 3.01
CA SER A 338 -0.71 28.31 1.58
C SER A 338 -1.44 29.42 0.82
N ILE A 339 -0.76 29.92 -0.21
CA ILE A 339 -1.31 30.90 -1.15
C ILE A 339 -1.20 30.27 -2.53
N THR A 340 -2.33 30.25 -3.25
CA THR A 340 -2.37 29.79 -4.65
C THR A 340 -2.75 30.99 -5.53
N ILE A 341 -1.91 31.29 -6.52
CA ILE A 341 -2.17 32.33 -7.52
C ILE A 341 -2.66 31.63 -8.79
N LYS A 342 -3.83 32.05 -9.28
CA LYS A 342 -4.46 31.54 -10.53
C LYS A 342 -4.19 32.55 -11.65
N LEU A 343 -3.47 32.12 -12.65
CA LEU A 343 -3.11 32.90 -13.83
C LEU A 343 -4.23 32.92 -14.88
#